data_58631b41974e7c29411f28e86c8aa86d
#
_entry.id   58631b41974e7c29411f28e86c8aa86d
#
_cell.length_a   1.000
_cell.length_b   1.000
_cell.length_c   1.000
_cell.angle_alpha   90.00
_cell.angle_beta   90.00
_cell.angle_gamma   90.00
#
_symmetry.space_group_name_H-M   'P 1'
#
loop_
_entity.id
_entity.type
_entity.pdbx_description
1 polymer ?
#
loop_
_entity_poly.entity_id
_entity_poly.type
_entity_poly.pdbx_seq_one_letter_code
_entity_poly.pdbx_strand_id
1 'polypeptide(L)'
;MQHTIDTLVRQFEQGRLTRRQLVQGLLVVAASPGAAQQPLAGAFQAAGIDHVQITVDDLKASQQFYEKLLGVKGRNPSATQVNIGVGPGNFLAIQSGTGRIKPIDHFAIAVENFSPESALAAIERAAPGTKAEKSGNSVFVTGPEGVRVQFNAPARR
;
A
#
# COMPACT_ATOMS: atom_id res chain seq x y z
N MET A 1 -12.97 11.55 -21.14
CA MET A 1 -12.28 12.69 -20.49
C MET A 1 -11.48 13.50 -21.51
N GLN A 2 -10.51 12.93 -22.21
CA GLN A 2 -9.72 13.64 -23.23
C GLN A 2 -10.59 14.35 -24.26
N HIS A 3 -11.56 13.66 -24.85
CA HIS A 3 -12.47 14.25 -25.85
C HIS A 3 -13.26 15.47 -25.35
N THR A 4 -13.62 15.52 -24.08
CA THR A 4 -14.32 16.67 -23.47
C THR A 4 -13.38 17.86 -23.30
N ILE A 5 -12.15 17.63 -22.89
CA ILE A 5 -11.09 18.64 -22.75
C ILE A 5 -10.79 19.26 -24.14
N ASP A 6 -10.57 18.42 -25.15
CA ASP A 6 -10.27 18.85 -26.52
C ASP A 6 -11.43 19.68 -27.11
N THR A 7 -12.67 19.35 -26.75
CA THR A 7 -13.86 20.10 -27.17
C THR A 7 -13.92 21.48 -26.53
N LEU A 8 -13.65 21.60 -25.23
CA LEU A 8 -13.61 22.88 -24.50
C LEU A 8 -12.50 23.80 -25.03
N VAL A 9 -11.31 23.25 -25.26
CA VAL A 9 -10.17 24.00 -25.83
C VAL A 9 -10.51 24.51 -27.23
N ARG A 10 -11.05 23.66 -28.10
CA ARG A 10 -11.45 24.03 -29.46
C ARG A 10 -12.52 25.13 -29.49
N GLN A 11 -13.52 25.05 -28.60
CA GLN A 11 -14.54 26.09 -28.48
C GLN A 11 -13.97 27.43 -27.99
N PHE A 12 -12.98 27.38 -27.11
CA PHE A 12 -12.25 28.58 -26.67
C PHE A 12 -11.43 29.18 -27.81
N GLU A 13 -10.67 28.39 -28.55
CA GLU A 13 -9.88 28.83 -29.71
C GLU A 13 -10.76 29.45 -30.81
N GLN A 14 -12.00 28.96 -30.94
CA GLN A 14 -13.02 29.51 -31.88
C GLN A 14 -13.73 30.76 -31.35
N GLY A 15 -13.32 31.29 -30.18
CA GLY A 15 -13.95 32.46 -29.57
C GLY A 15 -15.35 32.22 -29.01
N ARG A 16 -15.80 30.97 -28.92
CA ARG A 16 -17.13 30.58 -28.42
C ARG A 16 -17.21 30.49 -26.90
N LEU A 17 -16.07 30.46 -26.24
CA LEU A 17 -15.95 30.46 -24.78
C LEU A 17 -15.01 31.58 -24.31
N THR A 18 -15.39 32.24 -23.23
CA THR A 18 -14.49 33.12 -22.49
C THR A 18 -13.49 32.32 -21.66
N ARG A 19 -12.34 32.95 -21.27
CA ARG A 19 -11.36 32.32 -20.35
C ARG A 19 -12.02 31.80 -19.07
N ARG A 20 -12.96 32.54 -18.51
CA ARG A 20 -13.69 32.15 -17.30
C ARG A 20 -14.52 30.89 -17.53
N GLN A 21 -15.22 30.81 -18.66
CA GLN A 21 -16.02 29.62 -19.02
C GLN A 21 -15.15 28.40 -19.31
N LEU A 22 -14.00 28.57 -19.96
CA LEU A 22 -13.02 27.49 -20.16
C LEU A 22 -12.53 26.95 -18.82
N VAL A 23 -12.10 27.83 -17.91
CA VAL A 23 -11.61 27.42 -16.56
C VAL A 23 -12.73 26.73 -15.77
N GLN A 24 -13.95 27.25 -15.80
CA GLN A 24 -15.09 26.61 -15.14
C GLN A 24 -15.40 25.24 -15.74
N GLY A 25 -15.38 25.11 -17.06
CA GLY A 25 -15.58 23.83 -17.74
C GLY A 25 -14.50 22.80 -17.41
N LEU A 26 -13.23 23.22 -17.35
CA LEU A 26 -12.13 22.35 -16.95
C LEU A 26 -12.21 21.94 -15.48
N LEU A 27 -12.66 22.85 -14.60
CA LEU A 27 -12.89 22.50 -13.18
C LEU A 27 -14.01 21.47 -13.02
N VAL A 28 -15.10 21.56 -13.82
CA VAL A 28 -16.16 20.55 -13.82
C VAL A 28 -15.64 19.20 -14.32
N VAL A 29 -14.79 19.18 -15.36
CA VAL A 29 -14.16 17.95 -15.86
C VAL A 29 -13.18 17.36 -14.84
N ALA A 30 -12.43 18.20 -14.13
CA ALA A 30 -11.51 17.77 -13.07
C ALA A 30 -12.25 17.34 -11.79
N ALA A 31 -13.36 17.99 -11.48
CA ALA A 31 -14.23 17.64 -10.36
C ALA A 31 -15.27 16.55 -10.69
N SER A 32 -15.43 16.21 -11.99
CA SER A 32 -16.15 14.98 -12.30
C SER A 32 -15.43 13.85 -11.58
N PRO A 33 -16.08 13.10 -10.70
CA PRO A 33 -15.47 11.90 -10.14
C PRO A 33 -15.11 11.06 -11.37
N GLY A 34 -13.82 11.17 -11.76
CA GLY A 34 -13.24 10.28 -12.76
C GLY A 34 -13.65 8.92 -12.31
N ALA A 35 -14.33 8.15 -13.16
CA ALA A 35 -15.03 6.92 -12.85
C ALA A 35 -14.46 6.32 -11.56
N ALA A 36 -15.06 6.69 -10.43
CA ALA A 36 -14.70 6.13 -9.16
C ALA A 36 -14.85 4.65 -9.44
N GLN A 37 -13.72 3.95 -9.57
CA GLN A 37 -13.74 2.50 -9.71
C GLN A 37 -14.67 2.05 -8.61
N GLN A 38 -15.84 1.56 -8.98
CA GLN A 38 -16.74 1.02 -7.98
C GLN A 38 -15.91 0.02 -7.20
N PRO A 39 -15.80 0.16 -5.88
CA PRO A 39 -14.98 -0.74 -5.11
C PRO A 39 -15.45 -2.16 -5.46
N LEU A 40 -14.58 -2.94 -6.05
CA LEU A 40 -14.84 -4.38 -6.17
C LEU A 40 -15.15 -4.86 -4.76
N ALA A 41 -16.14 -5.70 -4.62
CA ALA A 41 -16.47 -6.32 -3.33
C ALA A 41 -15.31 -7.22 -2.92
N GLY A 42 -14.28 -6.61 -2.35
CA GLY A 42 -13.09 -7.29 -1.84
C GLY A 42 -13.30 -7.81 -0.43
N ALA A 43 -12.42 -8.68 0.03
CA ALA A 43 -12.42 -9.20 1.40
C ALA A 43 -12.21 -8.07 2.43
N PHE A 44 -11.50 -7.00 2.05
CA PHE A 44 -11.08 -5.94 2.96
C PHE A 44 -11.18 -4.56 2.32
N GLN A 45 -11.35 -3.57 3.18
CA GLN A 45 -11.10 -2.18 2.85
C GLN A 45 -9.67 -1.83 3.30
N ALA A 46 -8.76 -1.72 2.35
CA ALA A 46 -7.36 -1.40 2.63
C ALA A 46 -7.23 0.07 3.08
N ALA A 47 -6.53 0.30 4.19
CA ALA A 47 -6.23 1.62 4.72
C ALA A 47 -4.85 2.15 4.28
N GLY A 48 -3.99 1.29 3.75
CA GLY A 48 -2.66 1.64 3.26
C GLY A 48 -1.67 0.49 3.40
N ILE A 49 -0.43 0.73 2.98
CA ILE A 49 0.69 -0.18 3.24
C ILE A 49 1.20 0.10 4.65
N ASP A 50 1.22 -0.92 5.50
CA ASP A 50 1.75 -0.85 6.88
C ASP A 50 3.29 -0.91 6.87
N HIS A 51 3.85 -1.96 6.27
CA HIS A 51 5.31 -2.10 6.13
C HIS A 51 5.71 -2.98 4.95
N VAL A 52 6.98 -2.88 4.60
CA VAL A 52 7.66 -3.80 3.69
C VAL A 52 8.75 -4.51 4.49
N GLN A 53 8.92 -5.81 4.32
CA GLN A 53 10.01 -6.55 4.92
C GLN A 53 11.00 -7.04 3.89
N ILE A 54 12.27 -6.77 4.14
CA ILE A 54 13.40 -7.29 3.38
C ILE A 54 14.24 -8.24 4.25
N THR A 55 14.84 -9.23 3.61
CA THR A 55 15.80 -10.13 4.26
C THR A 55 17.20 -9.83 3.74
N VAL A 56 18.17 -9.71 4.65
CA VAL A 56 19.54 -9.29 4.36
C VAL A 56 20.55 -10.22 5.02
N ASP A 57 21.74 -10.33 4.44
CA ASP A 57 22.83 -11.13 5.03
C ASP A 57 23.46 -10.44 6.24
N ASP A 58 23.65 -9.12 6.17
CA ASP A 58 24.23 -8.30 7.23
C ASP A 58 23.23 -7.27 7.73
N LEU A 59 22.58 -7.61 8.85
CA LEU A 59 21.58 -6.75 9.49
C LEU A 59 22.18 -5.41 9.93
N LYS A 60 23.39 -5.44 10.51
CA LYS A 60 24.05 -4.24 11.06
C LYS A 60 24.44 -3.26 9.97
N ALA A 61 25.04 -3.75 8.89
CA ALA A 61 25.40 -2.92 7.74
C ALA A 61 24.15 -2.33 7.08
N SER A 62 23.12 -3.14 6.88
CA SER A 62 21.84 -2.70 6.31
C SER A 62 21.14 -1.67 7.20
N GLN A 63 21.08 -1.89 8.51
CA GLN A 63 20.53 -0.92 9.45
C GLN A 63 21.27 0.42 9.34
N GLN A 64 22.60 0.42 9.41
CA GLN A 64 23.41 1.65 9.33
C GLN A 64 23.20 2.40 8.01
N PHE A 65 23.09 1.66 6.90
CA PHE A 65 22.82 2.24 5.59
C PHE A 65 21.47 2.98 5.57
N TYR A 66 20.39 2.32 5.99
CA TYR A 66 19.06 2.94 5.96
C TYR A 66 18.90 4.04 7.02
N GLU A 67 19.49 3.90 8.22
CA GLU A 67 19.51 4.97 9.21
C GLU A 67 20.19 6.24 8.67
N LYS A 68 21.32 6.08 8.01
CA LYS A 68 22.05 7.20 7.39
C LYS A 68 21.31 7.80 6.21
N LEU A 69 20.75 6.95 5.33
CA LEU A 69 20.04 7.38 4.12
C LEU A 69 18.77 8.16 4.47
N LEU A 70 18.00 7.70 5.44
CA LEU A 70 16.69 8.25 5.80
C LEU A 70 16.75 9.25 6.97
N GLY A 71 17.90 9.39 7.63
CA GLY A 71 18.06 10.28 8.77
C GLY A 71 17.28 9.87 10.02
N VAL A 72 16.95 8.58 10.17
CA VAL A 72 16.13 8.06 11.26
C VAL A 72 16.85 6.91 11.98
N LYS A 73 16.55 6.71 13.26
CA LYS A 73 17.06 5.58 14.03
C LYS A 73 16.15 4.37 13.94
N GLY A 74 16.77 3.18 13.89
CA GLY A 74 16.02 1.93 13.95
C GLY A 74 15.28 1.77 15.28
N ARG A 75 14.07 1.19 15.19
CA ARG A 75 13.20 0.91 16.33
C ARG A 75 13.05 -0.59 16.53
N ASN A 76 12.78 -0.99 17.77
CA ASN A 76 12.59 -2.39 18.15
C ASN A 76 13.72 -3.33 17.66
N PRO A 77 15.01 -2.98 17.90
CA PRO A 77 16.12 -3.82 17.46
C PRO A 77 16.12 -5.13 18.25
N SER A 78 16.34 -6.23 17.52
CA SER A 78 16.59 -7.55 18.09
C SER A 78 17.88 -8.12 17.50
N ALA A 79 18.25 -9.34 17.88
CA ALA A 79 19.40 -10.02 17.28
C ALA A 79 19.23 -10.29 15.77
N THR A 80 17.96 -10.34 15.29
CA THR A 80 17.63 -10.77 13.92
C THR A 80 16.80 -9.77 13.13
N GLN A 81 16.32 -8.68 13.74
CA GLN A 81 15.44 -7.72 13.08
C GLN A 81 15.57 -6.30 13.60
N VAL A 82 15.34 -5.32 12.75
CA VAL A 82 15.17 -3.90 13.09
C VAL A 82 14.14 -3.26 12.17
N ASN A 83 13.37 -2.29 12.67
CA ASN A 83 12.39 -1.54 11.92
C ASN A 83 12.86 -0.09 11.70
N ILE A 84 12.91 0.36 10.45
CA ILE A 84 13.26 1.72 10.06
C ILE A 84 11.99 2.47 9.68
N GLY A 85 11.65 3.54 10.39
CA GLY A 85 10.45 4.36 10.08
C GLY A 85 10.56 5.03 8.72
N VAL A 86 9.51 4.94 7.90
CA VAL A 86 9.45 5.56 6.55
C VAL A 86 8.26 6.52 6.42
N GLY A 87 7.63 6.86 7.53
CA GLY A 87 6.50 7.77 7.59
C GLY A 87 5.63 7.52 8.82
N PRO A 88 4.52 8.24 9.00
CA PRO A 88 3.61 8.05 10.13
C PRO A 88 3.00 6.65 10.13
N GLY A 89 3.42 5.83 11.10
CA GLY A 89 2.93 4.46 11.27
C GLY A 89 3.57 3.41 10.36
N ASN A 90 4.30 3.80 9.29
CA ASN A 90 4.84 2.89 8.30
C ASN A 90 6.34 2.65 8.55
N PHE A 91 6.84 1.46 8.18
CA PHE A 91 8.26 1.13 8.38
C PHE A 91 8.79 0.13 7.34
N LEU A 92 10.10 0.12 7.19
CA LEU A 92 10.86 -0.93 6.56
C LEU A 92 11.33 -1.89 7.65
N ALA A 93 10.88 -3.14 7.62
CA ALA A 93 11.38 -4.20 8.46
C ALA A 93 12.62 -4.82 7.79
N ILE A 94 13.76 -4.85 8.49
CA ILE A 94 14.98 -5.48 7.99
C ILE A 94 15.25 -6.68 8.88
N GLN A 95 15.31 -7.86 8.29
CA GLN A 95 15.56 -9.11 8.99
C GLN A 95 16.82 -9.79 8.47
N SER A 96 17.63 -10.33 9.37
CA SER A 96 18.76 -11.18 8.99
C SER A 96 18.23 -12.56 8.56
N GLY A 97 18.82 -13.11 7.49
CA GLY A 97 18.52 -14.45 7.02
C GLY A 97 19.72 -15.07 6.30
N THR A 98 19.78 -16.39 6.33
CA THR A 98 20.79 -17.16 5.60
C THR A 98 20.12 -17.99 4.52
N GLY A 99 20.75 -18.13 3.35
CA GLY A 99 20.26 -18.96 2.27
C GLY A 99 19.77 -18.16 1.05
N ARG A 100 18.82 -18.70 0.30
CA ARG A 100 18.27 -18.02 -0.90
C ARG A 100 17.41 -16.84 -0.49
N ILE A 101 18.03 -15.67 -0.40
CA ILE A 101 17.40 -14.44 0.05
C ILE A 101 16.38 -14.02 -1.00
N LYS A 102 15.11 -13.95 -0.59
CA LYS A 102 14.11 -13.22 -1.36
C LYS A 102 14.28 -11.74 -1.00
N PRO A 103 14.54 -10.85 -1.95
CA PRO A 103 14.74 -9.42 -1.67
C PRO A 103 13.58 -8.80 -0.89
N ILE A 104 12.35 -9.26 -1.16
CA ILE A 104 11.14 -8.89 -0.43
C ILE A 104 10.54 -10.17 0.14
N ASP A 105 10.42 -10.27 1.46
CA ASP A 105 9.74 -11.38 2.13
C ASP A 105 8.22 -11.20 2.04
N HIS A 106 7.72 -10.06 2.48
CA HIS A 106 6.32 -9.70 2.41
C HIS A 106 6.12 -8.18 2.43
N PHE A 107 4.91 -7.75 2.07
CA PHE A 107 4.40 -6.43 2.37
C PHE A 107 3.14 -6.54 3.21
N ALA A 108 2.86 -5.54 4.04
CA ALA A 108 1.72 -5.55 4.92
C ALA A 108 0.71 -4.46 4.53
N ILE A 109 -0.56 -4.84 4.55
CA ILE A 109 -1.70 -3.96 4.31
C ILE A 109 -2.42 -3.72 5.63
N ALA A 110 -2.61 -2.45 5.98
CA ALA A 110 -3.46 -2.06 7.09
C ALA A 110 -4.94 -2.17 6.67
N VAL A 111 -5.75 -2.82 7.50
CA VAL A 111 -7.17 -3.08 7.23
C VAL A 111 -8.01 -2.50 8.35
N GLU A 112 -8.99 -1.68 8.01
CA GLU A 112 -9.92 -1.11 8.99
C GLU A 112 -10.76 -2.21 9.66
N ASN A 113 -11.01 -2.04 10.96
CA ASN A 113 -11.79 -2.99 11.77
C ASN A 113 -11.27 -4.44 11.72
N PHE A 114 -9.95 -4.59 11.60
CA PHE A 114 -9.29 -5.87 11.45
C PHE A 114 -9.39 -6.74 12.72
N SER A 115 -9.77 -8.01 12.55
CA SER A 115 -9.42 -9.10 13.45
C SER A 115 -8.98 -10.30 12.62
N PRO A 116 -8.07 -11.16 13.11
CA PRO A 116 -7.61 -12.33 12.36
C PRO A 116 -8.76 -13.26 11.96
N GLU A 117 -9.73 -13.44 12.82
CA GLU A 117 -10.89 -14.33 12.60
C GLU A 117 -11.80 -13.79 11.49
N SER A 118 -12.11 -12.49 11.53
CA SER A 118 -12.92 -11.85 10.48
C SER A 118 -12.19 -11.82 9.15
N ALA A 119 -10.86 -11.65 9.18
CA ALA A 119 -10.02 -11.65 7.99
C ALA A 119 -10.00 -13.03 7.30
N LEU A 120 -9.80 -14.11 8.05
CA LEU A 120 -9.84 -15.47 7.51
C LEU A 120 -11.20 -15.78 6.86
N ALA A 121 -12.30 -15.42 7.53
CA ALA A 121 -13.64 -15.61 6.98
C ALA A 121 -13.89 -14.74 5.72
N ALA A 122 -13.35 -13.54 5.67
CA ALA A 122 -13.47 -12.65 4.51
C ALA A 122 -12.65 -13.16 3.31
N ILE A 123 -11.44 -13.67 3.55
CA ILE A 123 -10.58 -14.28 2.51
C ILE A 123 -11.28 -15.49 1.91
N GLU A 124 -11.79 -16.41 2.75
CA GLU A 124 -12.47 -17.62 2.26
C GLU A 124 -13.70 -17.26 1.41
N ARG A 125 -14.46 -16.23 1.77
CA ARG A 125 -15.61 -15.78 0.96
C ARG A 125 -15.22 -15.14 -0.36
N ALA A 126 -14.15 -14.30 -0.35
CA ALA A 126 -13.74 -13.56 -1.54
C ALA A 126 -12.88 -14.37 -2.51
N ALA A 127 -12.10 -15.31 -2.00
CA ALA A 127 -11.16 -16.14 -2.75
C ALA A 127 -11.13 -17.56 -2.16
N PRO A 128 -12.19 -18.37 -2.38
CA PRO A 128 -12.29 -19.71 -1.83
C PRO A 128 -11.09 -20.59 -2.18
N GLY A 129 -10.60 -21.35 -1.21
CA GLY A 129 -9.44 -22.22 -1.38
C GLY A 129 -8.08 -21.52 -1.30
N THR A 130 -8.05 -20.20 -1.08
CA THR A 130 -6.80 -19.47 -0.80
C THR A 130 -6.26 -19.89 0.56
N LYS A 131 -4.98 -20.33 0.60
CA LYS A 131 -4.31 -20.64 1.87
C LYS A 131 -4.04 -19.35 2.63
N ALA A 132 -4.73 -19.17 3.73
CA ALA A 132 -4.52 -18.07 4.67
C ALA A 132 -4.04 -18.63 6.02
N GLU A 133 -3.04 -18.01 6.59
CA GLU A 133 -2.40 -18.42 7.84
C GLU A 133 -2.48 -17.31 8.88
N LYS A 134 -3.00 -17.64 10.08
CA LYS A 134 -2.94 -16.74 11.24
C LYS A 134 -1.56 -16.82 11.89
N SER A 135 -0.95 -15.66 12.14
CA SER A 135 0.28 -15.54 12.91
C SER A 135 0.17 -14.36 13.88
N GLY A 136 0.01 -14.68 15.16
CA GLY A 136 -0.28 -13.67 16.19
C GLY A 136 -1.56 -12.88 15.87
N ASN A 137 -1.41 -11.55 15.76
CA ASN A 137 -2.48 -10.63 15.41
C ASN A 137 -2.55 -10.31 13.91
N SER A 138 -1.91 -11.11 13.07
CA SER A 138 -1.87 -10.91 11.62
C SER A 138 -2.42 -12.11 10.87
N VAL A 139 -2.81 -11.90 9.62
CA VAL A 139 -3.14 -12.97 8.68
C VAL A 139 -2.24 -12.83 7.45
N PHE A 140 -1.66 -13.94 7.00
CA PHE A 140 -0.81 -14.00 5.81
C PHE A 140 -1.50 -14.78 4.70
N VAL A 141 -1.33 -14.29 3.47
CA VAL A 141 -1.75 -14.97 2.23
C VAL A 141 -0.57 -14.96 1.27
N THR A 142 -0.35 -16.05 0.56
CA THR A 142 0.66 -16.11 -0.51
C THR A 142 -0.01 -15.84 -1.85
N GLY A 143 0.44 -14.79 -2.54
CA GLY A 143 0.01 -14.47 -3.90
C GLY A 143 0.52 -15.47 -4.95
N PRO A 144 0.00 -15.43 -6.18
CA PRO A 144 0.38 -16.34 -7.25
C PRO A 144 1.88 -16.32 -7.58
N GLU A 145 2.52 -15.16 -7.40
CA GLU A 145 3.96 -14.96 -7.65
C GLU A 145 4.84 -15.43 -6.47
N GLY A 146 4.24 -15.97 -5.41
CA GLY A 146 4.93 -16.43 -4.21
C GLY A 146 5.31 -15.32 -3.23
N VAL A 147 4.91 -14.07 -3.48
CA VAL A 147 5.07 -12.97 -2.52
C VAL A 147 3.97 -13.07 -1.46
N ARG A 148 4.34 -12.93 -0.19
CA ARG A 148 3.38 -12.94 0.90
C ARG A 148 2.76 -11.56 1.12
N VAL A 149 1.50 -11.54 1.42
CA VAL A 149 0.77 -10.35 1.87
C VAL A 149 0.35 -10.56 3.32
N GLN A 150 0.71 -9.63 4.18
CA GLN A 150 0.29 -9.60 5.57
C GLN A 150 -0.86 -8.62 5.75
N PHE A 151 -1.87 -8.98 6.49
CA PHE A 151 -2.98 -8.10 6.87
C PHE A 151 -2.94 -7.84 8.37
N ASN A 152 -3.04 -6.56 8.77
CA ASN A 152 -3.04 -6.12 10.17
C ASN A 152 -4.09 -5.04 10.41
N ALA A 153 -4.36 -4.75 11.69
CA ALA A 153 -5.00 -3.50 12.06
C ALA A 153 -4.08 -2.30 11.73
N PRO A 154 -4.65 -1.12 11.40
CA PRO A 154 -3.85 0.10 11.26
C PRO A 154 -3.07 0.40 12.53
N ALA A 155 -1.86 0.96 12.39
CA ALA A 155 -1.13 1.48 13.54
C ALA A 155 -2.00 2.54 14.23
N ARG A 156 -2.14 2.45 15.56
CA ARG A 156 -2.84 3.49 16.33
C ARG A 156 -2.05 4.79 16.16
N ARG A 157 -2.70 5.81 15.64
CA ARG A 157 -2.18 7.16 15.53
C ARG A 157 -2.15 7.85 16.88
#